data_a49106cfae03c5970ca0440c5c7c7de3
#
_entry.id   a49106cfae03c5970ca0440c5c7c7de3
#
_cell.length_a   1.000
_cell.length_b   1.000
_cell.length_c   1.000
_cell.angle_alpha   90.00
_cell.angle_beta   90.00
_cell.angle_gamma   90.00
#
_symmetry.space_group_name_H-M   'P 1'
#
loop_
_entity.id
_entity.type
_entity.pdbx_description
1 polymer ?
#
loop_
_entity_poly.entity_id
_entity_poly.type
_entity_poly.pdbx_seq_one_letter_code
_entity_poly.pdbx_strand_id
1 'polypeptide(L)'
;MAKKNSKTLPFRHHLVLNQWLFGLFGFDSLSGQFPVGKREAPTLEAFRDRFQLMGEVTGRNSEGEHHLIQSIRENLDDEALLSSEQLLEYDRRIRELTDTINRARLASAEEPIEWKYFQYLTLLFTEIYLDYLFTKPEALLEGVNQQIGRWNDHWLAEEEFAHKPLELLNPEDDLWPQLNMVAYWSATGSGKTLIMHANILQYRFYLQRYGKAGDINKIILLTPNEGLTHQHLKDLEKSGIRASEFSARGGDLFAQDVIVIDINKLSPARDQTN
;
A
#
# COMPACT_ATOMS: atom_id res chain seq x y z
N MET A 1 -20.48 0.61 -41.39
CA MET A 1 -19.37 1.06 -40.52
C MET A 1 -19.04 -0.09 -39.59
N ALA A 2 -17.90 -0.75 -39.78
CA ALA A 2 -17.47 -1.83 -38.90
C ALA A 2 -17.19 -1.25 -37.48
N LYS A 3 -17.79 -1.82 -36.43
CA LYS A 3 -17.40 -1.53 -35.04
C LYS A 3 -15.90 -1.87 -34.94
N LYS A 4 -15.05 -0.84 -34.82
CA LYS A 4 -13.66 -1.02 -34.40
C LYS A 4 -13.72 -1.75 -33.05
N ASN A 5 -13.21 -2.97 -32.97
CA ASN A 5 -13.00 -3.66 -31.70
C ASN A 5 -11.96 -2.87 -30.92
N SER A 6 -12.41 -1.95 -30.06
CA SER A 6 -11.51 -1.23 -29.19
C SER A 6 -10.95 -2.20 -28.13
N LYS A 7 -9.64 -2.20 -27.92
CA LYS A 7 -8.98 -2.98 -26.88
C LYS A 7 -9.29 -2.37 -25.52
N THR A 8 -9.38 -3.21 -24.50
CA THR A 8 -9.48 -2.74 -23.11
C THR A 8 -8.10 -2.39 -22.59
N LEU A 9 -7.96 -1.22 -21.98
CA LEU A 9 -6.70 -0.80 -21.36
C LEU A 9 -6.37 -1.74 -20.19
N PRO A 10 -5.17 -2.35 -20.14
CA PRO A 10 -4.76 -3.24 -19.05
C PRO A 10 -4.84 -2.54 -17.68
N PHE A 11 -5.24 -3.29 -16.65
CA PHE A 11 -5.43 -2.76 -15.29
C PHE A 11 -4.22 -2.00 -14.74
N ARG A 12 -2.99 -2.46 -15.03
CA ARG A 12 -1.74 -1.79 -14.59
C ARG A 12 -1.65 -0.32 -15.01
N HIS A 13 -2.30 0.06 -16.12
CA HIS A 13 -2.32 1.44 -16.60
C HIS A 13 -3.27 2.34 -15.81
N HIS A 14 -4.20 1.77 -15.03
CA HIS A 14 -5.12 2.50 -14.16
C HIS A 14 -4.55 2.79 -12.75
N LEU A 15 -3.33 2.34 -12.45
CA LEU A 15 -2.70 2.49 -11.13
C LEU A 15 -2.10 3.89 -10.95
N VAL A 16 -2.94 4.92 -10.96
CA VAL A 16 -2.52 6.34 -10.89
C VAL A 16 -1.72 6.64 -9.64
N LEU A 17 -2.11 6.08 -8.49
CA LEU A 17 -1.37 6.26 -7.24
C LEU A 17 0.07 5.74 -7.35
N ASN A 18 0.29 4.58 -7.98
CA ASN A 18 1.65 4.07 -8.20
C ASN A 18 2.45 5.00 -9.12
N GLN A 19 1.83 5.56 -10.15
CA GLN A 19 2.49 6.48 -11.08
C GLN A 19 2.87 7.78 -10.37
N TRP A 20 2.01 8.31 -9.50
CA TRP A 20 2.34 9.45 -8.65
C TRP A 20 3.53 9.12 -7.73
N LEU A 21 3.50 7.98 -7.05
CA LEU A 21 4.60 7.51 -6.19
C LEU A 21 5.92 7.40 -6.97
N PHE A 22 5.91 6.81 -8.17
CA PHE A 22 7.09 6.74 -9.02
C PHE A 22 7.64 8.12 -9.38
N GLY A 23 6.76 9.09 -9.64
CA GLY A 23 7.13 10.48 -9.91
C GLY A 23 7.90 11.12 -8.76
N LEU A 24 7.61 10.75 -7.50
CA LEU A 24 8.36 11.25 -6.33
C LEU A 24 9.85 10.83 -6.33
N PHE A 25 10.18 9.74 -7.02
CA PHE A 25 11.56 9.27 -7.20
C PHE A 25 12.21 9.81 -8.48
N GLY A 26 11.62 10.79 -9.17
CA GLY A 26 12.08 11.26 -10.48
C GLY A 26 11.77 10.28 -11.62
N PHE A 27 11.03 9.21 -11.35
CA PHE A 27 10.68 8.19 -12.34
C PHE A 27 9.32 8.50 -12.98
N ASP A 28 9.32 9.48 -13.92
CA ASP A 28 8.10 9.90 -14.59
C ASP A 28 7.77 9.00 -15.79
N SER A 29 6.66 8.34 -15.66
CA SER A 29 6.17 7.36 -16.62
C SER A 29 5.60 7.92 -17.91
N LEU A 30 5.16 9.15 -17.88
CA LEU A 30 4.49 9.79 -19.01
C LEU A 30 5.43 10.73 -19.77
N SER A 31 6.64 10.98 -19.29
CA SER A 31 7.60 11.92 -19.89
C SER A 31 8.39 11.37 -21.07
N GLY A 32 8.16 10.13 -21.49
CA GLY A 32 8.81 9.55 -22.68
C GLY A 32 10.27 9.10 -22.47
N GLN A 33 10.76 9.04 -21.25
CA GLN A 33 12.08 8.46 -20.92
C GLN A 33 12.14 6.93 -20.99
N PHE A 34 11.05 6.28 -21.45
CA PHE A 34 11.08 4.87 -21.77
C PHE A 34 11.76 4.62 -23.11
N PRO A 35 12.45 3.47 -23.26
CA PRO A 35 13.06 3.12 -24.54
C PRO A 35 12.06 3.26 -25.68
N VAL A 36 12.43 4.04 -26.68
CA VAL A 36 11.64 4.32 -27.89
C VAL A 36 11.11 2.99 -28.44
N GLY A 37 9.80 2.80 -28.43
CA GLY A 37 9.13 1.66 -29.05
C GLY A 37 8.19 0.84 -28.17
N LYS A 38 8.18 1.04 -26.85
CA LYS A 38 7.19 0.40 -25.95
C LYS A 38 6.41 1.46 -25.18
N ARG A 39 5.21 1.77 -25.65
CA ARG A 39 4.21 2.61 -24.97
C ARG A 39 3.61 1.83 -23.78
N GLU A 40 4.40 1.51 -22.79
CA GLU A 40 3.90 0.84 -21.59
C GLU A 40 4.00 1.79 -20.40
N ALA A 41 2.95 1.87 -19.59
CA ALA A 41 3.03 2.56 -18.31
C ALA A 41 4.14 1.90 -17.46
N PRO A 42 4.86 2.65 -16.61
CA PRO A 42 5.88 2.07 -15.76
C PRO A 42 5.24 1.02 -14.89
N THR A 43 5.86 -0.11 -14.92
CA THR A 43 5.54 -1.24 -14.07
C THR A 43 6.45 -1.21 -12.85
N LEU A 44 6.10 -1.98 -11.85
CA LEU A 44 6.99 -2.22 -10.71
C LEU A 44 8.32 -2.85 -11.18
N GLU A 45 8.28 -3.65 -12.23
CA GLU A 45 9.48 -4.23 -12.86
C GLU A 45 10.38 -3.14 -13.46
N ALA A 46 9.82 -2.16 -14.15
CA ALA A 46 10.59 -1.04 -14.70
C ALA A 46 11.21 -0.18 -13.58
N PHE A 47 10.49 0.04 -12.49
CA PHE A 47 11.00 0.69 -11.29
C PHE A 47 12.15 -0.12 -10.67
N ARG A 48 11.97 -1.44 -10.52
CA ARG A 48 13.01 -2.36 -10.07
C ARG A 48 14.29 -2.23 -10.92
N ASP A 49 14.13 -2.28 -12.23
CA ASP A 49 15.25 -2.23 -13.16
C ASP A 49 15.95 -0.86 -13.15
N ARG A 50 15.19 0.23 -13.04
CA ARG A 50 15.73 1.60 -12.92
C ARG A 50 16.59 1.77 -11.67
N PHE A 51 16.13 1.27 -10.54
CA PHE A 51 16.82 1.37 -9.26
C PHE A 51 17.69 0.15 -8.95
N GLN A 52 17.91 -0.75 -9.92
CA GLN A 52 18.77 -1.93 -9.80
C GLN A 52 18.41 -2.83 -8.59
N LEU A 53 17.12 -2.96 -8.31
CA LEU A 53 16.66 -3.75 -7.18
C LEU A 53 16.74 -5.24 -7.53
N MET A 54 17.84 -5.88 -7.18
CA MET A 54 18.04 -7.30 -7.43
C MET A 54 17.11 -8.12 -6.55
N GLY A 55 16.33 -9.00 -7.17
CA GLY A 55 15.26 -9.77 -6.49
C GLY A 55 15.75 -10.75 -5.43
N GLU A 56 17.03 -11.11 -5.44
CA GLU A 56 17.65 -12.03 -4.50
C GLU A 56 18.36 -11.32 -3.33
N VAL A 57 18.55 -9.99 -3.42
CA VAL A 57 19.20 -9.24 -2.36
C VAL A 57 18.17 -8.90 -1.29
N THR A 58 18.28 -9.58 -0.17
CA THR A 58 17.49 -9.34 1.04
C THR A 58 18.40 -8.90 2.18
N GLY A 59 17.81 -8.48 3.29
CA GLY A 59 18.57 -8.15 4.49
C GLY A 59 19.13 -6.73 4.53
N ARG A 60 20.08 -6.51 5.43
CA ARG A 60 20.62 -5.18 5.79
C ARG A 60 22.13 -5.12 5.54
N ASN A 61 22.61 -3.91 5.21
CA ASN A 61 24.04 -3.63 5.09
C ASN A 61 24.70 -3.46 6.47
N SER A 62 26.00 -3.14 6.50
CA SER A 62 26.78 -2.94 7.73
C SER A 62 26.30 -1.77 8.59
N GLU A 63 25.60 -0.81 7.99
CA GLU A 63 24.99 0.35 8.67
C GLU A 63 23.58 0.03 9.19
N GLY A 64 23.10 -1.17 8.94
CA GLY A 64 21.77 -1.65 9.33
C GLY A 64 20.67 -1.20 8.39
N GLU A 65 20.96 -0.53 7.28
CA GLU A 65 19.99 -0.12 6.26
C GLU A 65 19.62 -1.31 5.38
N HIS A 66 18.37 -1.34 4.90
CA HIS A 66 17.98 -2.37 3.93
C HIS A 66 18.73 -2.16 2.61
N HIS A 67 19.27 -3.23 2.04
CA HIS A 67 20.01 -3.13 0.77
C HIS A 67 19.22 -2.47 -0.37
N LEU A 68 17.89 -2.66 -0.37
CA LEU A 68 17.04 -2.03 -1.40
C LEU A 68 16.98 -0.51 -1.28
N ILE A 69 16.97 0.05 -0.05
CA ILE A 69 16.97 1.51 0.10
C ILE A 69 18.32 2.10 -0.26
N GLN A 70 19.41 1.41 0.03
CA GLN A 70 20.73 1.81 -0.41
C GLN A 70 20.78 1.92 -1.94
N SER A 71 20.32 0.90 -2.66
CA SER A 71 20.30 0.89 -4.13
C SER A 71 19.42 2.00 -4.71
N ILE A 72 18.26 2.28 -4.09
CA ILE A 72 17.40 3.39 -4.50
C ILE A 72 18.15 4.73 -4.35
N ARG A 73 18.78 4.98 -3.22
CA ARG A 73 19.48 6.24 -2.93
C ARG A 73 20.69 6.46 -3.87
N GLU A 74 21.43 5.40 -4.16
CA GLU A 74 22.58 5.45 -5.07
C GLU A 74 22.18 5.74 -6.53
N ASN A 75 20.95 5.44 -6.91
CA ASN A 75 20.40 5.62 -8.26
C ASN A 75 19.32 6.72 -8.32
N LEU A 76 19.16 7.52 -7.27
CA LEU A 76 18.19 8.61 -7.23
C LEU A 76 18.65 9.76 -8.13
N ASP A 77 17.74 10.31 -8.92
CA ASP A 77 18.02 11.46 -9.78
C ASP A 77 17.92 12.78 -9.02
N ASP A 78 18.56 13.82 -9.58
CA ASP A 78 18.42 15.20 -9.10
C ASP A 78 16.98 15.73 -9.23
N GLU A 79 16.15 15.12 -10.08
CA GLU A 79 14.75 15.45 -10.26
C GLU A 79 13.82 14.80 -9.22
N ALA A 80 14.35 13.94 -8.35
CA ALA A 80 13.57 13.30 -7.31
C ALA A 80 13.07 14.31 -6.28
N LEU A 81 11.79 14.19 -5.91
CA LEU A 81 11.17 15.02 -4.87
C LEU A 81 11.43 14.50 -3.45
N LEU A 82 11.88 13.25 -3.34
CA LEU A 82 12.24 12.61 -2.08
C LEU A 82 13.75 12.77 -1.83
N SER A 83 14.10 13.25 -0.65
CA SER A 83 15.52 13.32 -0.26
C SER A 83 16.03 11.97 0.25
N SER A 84 17.37 11.81 0.22
CA SER A 84 18.05 10.66 0.83
C SER A 84 17.70 10.48 2.30
N GLU A 85 17.59 11.59 3.05
CA GLU A 85 17.26 11.58 4.49
C GLU A 85 15.83 11.09 4.72
N GLN A 86 14.87 11.51 3.90
CA GLN A 86 13.49 11.03 3.97
C GLN A 86 13.42 9.53 3.70
N LEU A 87 14.13 9.05 2.69
CA LEU A 87 14.18 7.63 2.35
C LEU A 87 14.78 6.79 3.48
N LEU A 88 15.85 7.27 4.13
CA LEU A 88 16.43 6.62 5.30
C LEU A 88 15.48 6.60 6.50
N GLU A 89 14.70 7.66 6.69
CA GLU A 89 13.71 7.72 7.77
C GLU A 89 12.59 6.69 7.52
N TYR A 90 12.11 6.54 6.28
CA TYR A 90 11.13 5.51 5.93
C TYR A 90 11.71 4.10 6.11
N ASP A 91 12.95 3.87 5.68
CA ASP A 91 13.63 2.58 5.89
C ASP A 91 13.77 2.26 7.37
N ARG A 92 14.15 3.24 8.21
CA ARG A 92 14.26 3.06 9.65
C ARG A 92 12.93 2.58 10.25
N ARG A 93 11.81 3.16 9.85
CA ARG A 93 10.47 2.75 10.32
C ARG A 93 10.12 1.34 9.86
N ILE A 94 10.39 1.01 8.60
CA ILE A 94 10.17 -0.35 8.08
C ILE A 94 11.01 -1.36 8.86
N ARG A 95 12.25 -1.03 9.22
CA ARG A 95 13.11 -1.88 10.06
C ARG A 95 12.53 -2.07 11.47
N GLU A 96 12.12 -1.00 12.14
CA GLU A 96 11.54 -1.03 13.49
C GLU A 96 10.27 -1.88 13.55
N LEU A 97 9.37 -1.73 12.57
CA LEU A 97 8.17 -2.58 12.50
C LEU A 97 8.52 -4.04 12.19
N THR A 98 9.49 -4.28 11.31
CA THR A 98 9.96 -5.63 10.97
C THR A 98 10.57 -6.31 12.20
N ASP A 99 11.38 -5.59 12.96
CA ASP A 99 11.97 -6.10 14.21
C ASP A 99 10.88 -6.39 15.26
N THR A 100 9.81 -5.63 15.26
CA THR A 100 8.65 -5.88 16.15
C THR A 100 7.93 -7.18 15.76
N ILE A 101 7.66 -7.36 14.48
CA ILE A 101 7.05 -8.60 13.96
C ILE A 101 7.98 -9.79 14.21
N ASN A 102 9.28 -9.66 13.91
CA ASN A 102 10.25 -10.75 14.04
C ASN A 102 10.43 -11.19 15.50
N ARG A 103 10.40 -10.27 16.47
CA ARG A 103 10.41 -10.63 17.90
C ARG A 103 9.21 -11.51 18.27
N ALA A 104 8.02 -11.17 17.79
CA ALA A 104 6.81 -11.96 18.06
C ALA A 104 6.86 -13.33 17.36
N ARG A 105 7.35 -13.38 16.13
CA ARG A 105 7.51 -14.62 15.37
C ARG A 105 8.49 -15.57 16.05
N LEU A 106 9.64 -15.08 16.46
CA LEU A 106 10.62 -15.88 17.19
C LEU A 106 10.06 -16.40 18.52
N ALA A 107 9.27 -15.61 19.25
CA ALA A 107 8.59 -16.06 20.45
C ALA A 107 7.54 -17.15 20.18
N SER A 108 7.04 -17.23 18.95
CA SER A 108 6.08 -18.24 18.48
C SER A 108 6.75 -19.40 17.73
N ALA A 109 8.10 -19.51 17.80
CA ALA A 109 8.92 -20.49 17.07
C ALA A 109 8.74 -20.45 15.54
N GLU A 110 8.46 -19.26 14.99
CA GLU A 110 8.38 -18.99 13.55
C GLU A 110 9.68 -18.36 13.05
N GLU A 111 10.00 -18.60 11.78
CA GLU A 111 11.17 -17.97 11.14
C GLU A 111 11.00 -16.45 11.03
N PRO A 112 12.08 -15.67 11.19
CA PRO A 112 12.06 -14.23 10.98
C PRO A 112 11.74 -13.89 9.52
N ILE A 113 11.14 -12.72 9.30
CA ILE A 113 10.79 -12.22 7.98
C ILE A 113 11.97 -11.45 7.41
N GLU A 114 12.28 -11.73 6.16
CA GLU A 114 13.07 -10.90 5.27
C GLU A 114 12.21 -10.49 4.07
N TRP A 115 12.11 -9.19 3.83
CA TRP A 115 11.26 -8.66 2.76
C TRP A 115 11.92 -8.84 1.39
N LYS A 116 11.19 -9.43 0.45
CA LYS A 116 11.55 -9.42 -0.97
C LYS A 116 11.34 -8.00 -1.54
N TYR A 117 12.00 -7.66 -2.64
CA TYR A 117 11.96 -6.30 -3.21
C TYR A 117 10.53 -5.76 -3.38
N PHE A 118 9.59 -6.54 -3.91
CA PHE A 118 8.22 -6.10 -4.14
C PHE A 118 7.42 -5.91 -2.83
N GLN A 119 7.72 -6.70 -1.80
CA GLN A 119 7.14 -6.54 -0.47
C GLN A 119 7.69 -5.27 0.20
N TYR A 120 9.01 -5.10 0.18
CA TYR A 120 9.67 -3.92 0.71
C TYR A 120 9.17 -2.64 0.02
N LEU A 121 9.08 -2.61 -1.32
CA LEU A 121 8.52 -1.48 -2.05
C LEU A 121 7.07 -1.18 -1.67
N THR A 122 6.26 -2.21 -1.43
CA THR A 122 4.89 -2.00 -0.94
C THR A 122 4.89 -1.29 0.41
N LEU A 123 5.78 -1.67 1.34
CA LEU A 123 5.91 -1.01 2.63
C LEU A 123 6.46 0.41 2.49
N LEU A 124 7.47 0.63 1.67
CA LEU A 124 8.05 1.95 1.40
C LEU A 124 7.01 2.90 0.80
N PHE A 125 6.25 2.45 -0.18
CA PHE A 125 5.19 3.25 -0.79
C PHE A 125 4.06 3.56 0.19
N THR A 126 3.75 2.63 1.09
CA THR A 126 2.81 2.87 2.19
C THR A 126 3.34 3.91 3.18
N GLU A 127 4.63 3.87 3.54
CA GLU A 127 5.26 4.90 4.39
C GLU A 127 5.13 6.28 3.76
N ILE A 128 5.52 6.41 2.49
CA ILE A 128 5.43 7.67 1.75
C ILE A 128 3.98 8.16 1.71
N TYR A 129 3.05 7.28 1.34
CA TYR A 129 1.63 7.62 1.26
C TYR A 129 1.07 8.10 2.61
N LEU A 130 1.36 7.40 3.69
CA LEU A 130 0.90 7.75 5.03
C LEU A 130 1.56 9.06 5.51
N ASP A 131 2.84 9.26 5.22
CA ASP A 131 3.50 10.52 5.56
C ASP A 131 2.78 11.71 4.88
N TYR A 132 2.51 11.63 3.58
CA TYR A 132 1.75 12.67 2.88
C TYR A 132 0.33 12.81 3.41
N LEU A 133 -0.38 11.69 3.63
CA LEU A 133 -1.77 11.71 4.14
C LEU A 133 -1.88 12.43 5.49
N PHE A 134 -0.90 12.24 6.38
CA PHE A 134 -0.94 12.82 7.71
C PHE A 134 -0.31 14.21 7.82
N THR A 135 0.60 14.57 6.91
CA THR A 135 1.36 15.84 7.00
C THR A 135 1.01 16.83 5.91
N LYS A 136 0.60 16.38 4.72
CA LYS A 136 0.41 17.19 3.52
C LYS A 136 -0.75 16.65 2.66
N PRO A 137 -1.96 16.47 3.23
CA PRO A 137 -3.08 15.85 2.49
C PRO A 137 -3.48 16.64 1.25
N GLU A 138 -3.36 17.98 1.27
CA GLU A 138 -3.64 18.82 0.12
C GLU A 138 -2.62 18.57 -1.01
N ALA A 139 -1.34 18.43 -0.68
CA ALA A 139 -0.30 18.13 -1.67
C ALA A 139 -0.45 16.70 -2.23
N LEU A 140 -0.91 15.75 -1.42
CA LEU A 140 -1.25 14.40 -1.88
C LEU A 140 -2.41 14.46 -2.89
N LEU A 141 -3.50 15.16 -2.57
CA LEU A 141 -4.66 15.31 -3.45
C LEU A 141 -4.25 16.00 -4.75
N GLU A 142 -3.51 17.10 -4.68
CA GLU A 142 -3.03 17.83 -5.85
C GLU A 142 -2.17 16.95 -6.74
N GLY A 143 -1.20 16.24 -6.16
CA GLY A 143 -0.30 15.33 -6.90
C GLY A 143 -1.04 14.19 -7.58
N VAL A 144 -2.02 13.58 -6.90
CA VAL A 144 -2.89 12.54 -7.49
C VAL A 144 -3.74 13.12 -8.61
N ASN A 145 -4.34 14.32 -8.44
CA ASN A 145 -5.14 14.98 -9.47
C ASN A 145 -4.30 15.36 -10.70
N GLN A 146 -3.09 15.86 -10.50
CA GLN A 146 -2.18 16.13 -11.61
C GLN A 146 -1.89 14.84 -12.41
N GLN A 147 -1.66 13.74 -11.71
CA GLN A 147 -1.42 12.45 -12.36
C GLN A 147 -2.67 11.90 -13.06
N ILE A 148 -3.89 12.10 -12.51
CA ILE A 148 -5.16 11.77 -13.18
C ILE A 148 -5.31 12.61 -14.46
N GLY A 149 -5.02 13.90 -14.41
CA GLY A 149 -5.06 14.79 -15.58
C GLY A 149 -4.13 14.29 -16.68
N ARG A 150 -2.86 14.05 -16.36
CA ARG A 150 -1.84 13.49 -17.30
C ARG A 150 -2.27 12.13 -17.88
N TRP A 151 -2.85 11.28 -17.05
CA TRP A 151 -3.38 9.98 -17.46
C TRP A 151 -4.53 10.16 -18.46
N ASN A 152 -5.48 11.05 -18.16
CA ASN A 152 -6.59 11.35 -19.05
C ASN A 152 -6.10 11.89 -20.40
N ASP A 153 -5.22 12.89 -20.39
CA ASP A 153 -4.68 13.51 -21.61
C ASP A 153 -3.96 12.47 -22.48
N HIS A 154 -3.19 11.59 -21.87
CA HIS A 154 -2.44 10.55 -22.60
C HIS A 154 -3.36 9.49 -23.22
N TRP A 155 -4.25 8.90 -22.42
CA TRP A 155 -5.04 7.75 -22.87
C TRP A 155 -6.29 8.14 -23.65
N LEU A 156 -6.88 9.32 -23.42
CA LEU A 156 -8.00 9.80 -24.25
C LEU A 156 -7.57 10.13 -25.68
N ALA A 157 -6.29 10.43 -25.90
CA ALA A 157 -5.74 10.64 -27.23
C ALA A 157 -5.53 9.32 -28.02
N GLU A 158 -5.50 8.16 -27.34
CA GLU A 158 -5.25 6.85 -27.93
C GLU A 158 -6.56 6.18 -28.39
N GLU A 159 -6.92 6.36 -29.66
CA GLU A 159 -8.17 5.81 -30.25
C GLU A 159 -8.27 4.27 -30.20
N GLU A 160 -7.17 3.55 -29.94
CA GLU A 160 -7.12 2.10 -29.91
C GLU A 160 -7.83 1.50 -28.69
N PHE A 161 -7.88 2.25 -27.57
CA PHE A 161 -8.41 1.80 -26.30
C PHE A 161 -9.76 2.44 -25.97
N ALA A 162 -10.73 1.61 -25.54
CA ALA A 162 -11.99 2.13 -24.98
C ALA A 162 -11.83 2.29 -23.47
N HIS A 163 -11.79 3.52 -22.99
CA HIS A 163 -11.80 3.83 -21.58
C HIS A 163 -12.59 5.10 -21.31
N LYS A 164 -13.01 5.26 -20.08
CA LYS A 164 -13.62 6.50 -19.60
C LYS A 164 -12.57 7.36 -18.91
N PRO A 165 -12.68 8.68 -18.95
CA PRO A 165 -11.84 9.54 -18.13
C PRO A 165 -11.93 9.13 -16.66
N LEU A 166 -10.81 9.21 -15.95
CA LEU A 166 -10.80 9.13 -14.50
C LEU A 166 -11.31 10.45 -13.93
N GLU A 167 -12.14 10.36 -12.89
CA GLU A 167 -12.65 11.53 -12.20
C GLU A 167 -11.58 12.13 -11.28
N LEU A 168 -11.48 13.45 -11.27
CA LEU A 168 -10.61 14.17 -10.34
C LEU A 168 -11.20 14.10 -8.93
N LEU A 169 -10.33 14.05 -7.94
CA LEU A 169 -10.71 14.24 -6.55
C LEU A 169 -11.09 15.72 -6.34
N ASN A 170 -12.17 15.97 -5.59
CA ASN A 170 -12.66 17.33 -5.40
C ASN A 170 -11.96 18.01 -4.21
N PRO A 171 -11.19 19.10 -4.39
CA PRO A 171 -10.50 19.78 -3.30
C PRO A 171 -11.45 20.52 -2.33
N GLU A 172 -12.70 20.77 -2.73
CA GLU A 172 -13.71 21.43 -1.89
C GLU A 172 -14.44 20.46 -0.95
N ASP A 173 -14.36 19.16 -1.22
CA ASP A 173 -14.92 18.13 -0.36
C ASP A 173 -13.96 17.76 0.78
N ASP A 174 -14.48 17.06 1.80
CA ASP A 174 -13.63 16.52 2.84
C ASP A 174 -12.53 15.61 2.22
N LEU A 175 -11.27 15.96 2.46
CA LEU A 175 -10.12 15.24 1.90
C LEU A 175 -10.00 13.82 2.47
N TRP A 176 -10.36 13.65 3.73
CA TRP A 176 -10.17 12.38 4.42
C TRP A 176 -10.93 11.20 3.77
N PRO A 177 -12.24 11.29 3.46
CA PRO A 177 -12.95 10.22 2.75
C PRO A 177 -12.37 9.90 1.37
N GLN A 178 -11.80 10.89 0.68
CA GLN A 178 -11.25 10.71 -0.65
C GLN A 178 -9.87 10.04 -0.64
N LEU A 179 -9.05 10.32 0.38
CA LEU A 179 -7.66 9.90 0.46
C LEU A 179 -7.41 8.71 1.39
N ASN A 180 -8.39 8.23 2.16
CA ASN A 180 -8.17 7.15 3.14
C ASN A 180 -8.42 5.74 2.58
N MET A 181 -8.73 5.60 1.29
CA MET A 181 -8.98 4.32 0.64
C MET A 181 -7.78 3.91 -0.22
N VAL A 182 -7.10 2.84 0.19
CA VAL A 182 -5.97 2.28 -0.55
C VAL A 182 -6.20 0.80 -0.81
N ALA A 183 -5.98 0.37 -2.05
CA ALA A 183 -6.08 -1.02 -2.45
C ALA A 183 -4.68 -1.59 -2.77
N TYR A 184 -4.39 -2.76 -2.22
CA TYR A 184 -3.16 -3.49 -2.49
C TYR A 184 -3.45 -4.67 -3.42
N TRP A 185 -2.79 -4.67 -4.58
CA TRP A 185 -2.91 -5.74 -5.55
C TRP A 185 -1.62 -6.54 -5.63
N SER A 186 -1.67 -7.81 -5.28
CA SER A 186 -0.51 -8.69 -5.39
C SER A 186 -0.92 -10.15 -5.64
N ALA A 187 -0.02 -10.94 -6.22
CA ALA A 187 -0.26 -12.34 -6.58
C ALA A 187 -0.57 -13.21 -5.34
N THR A 188 -1.20 -14.35 -5.55
CA THR A 188 -1.36 -15.37 -4.52
C THR A 188 0.01 -15.87 -4.07
N GLY A 189 0.20 -16.06 -2.76
CA GLY A 189 1.48 -16.47 -2.19
C GLY A 189 2.55 -15.36 -2.08
N SER A 190 2.22 -14.10 -2.40
CA SER A 190 3.15 -12.97 -2.31
C SER A 190 3.38 -12.43 -0.88
N GLY A 191 2.76 -13.01 0.15
CA GLY A 191 2.88 -12.55 1.53
C GLY A 191 1.91 -11.42 1.91
N LYS A 192 0.75 -11.29 1.22
CA LYS A 192 -0.26 -10.26 1.48
C LYS A 192 -0.65 -10.12 2.95
N THR A 193 -0.80 -11.23 3.66
CA THR A 193 -1.14 -11.23 5.09
C THR A 193 -0.08 -10.52 5.93
N LEU A 194 1.19 -10.79 5.68
CA LEU A 194 2.29 -10.12 6.38
C LEU A 194 2.40 -8.64 6.04
N ILE A 195 2.18 -8.28 4.77
CA ILE A 195 2.10 -6.87 4.33
C ILE A 195 0.96 -6.16 5.05
N MET A 196 -0.22 -6.78 5.16
CA MET A 196 -1.36 -6.22 5.91
C MET A 196 -1.00 -5.99 7.39
N HIS A 197 -0.32 -6.94 8.03
CA HIS A 197 0.14 -6.78 9.41
C HIS A 197 1.11 -5.60 9.56
N ALA A 198 2.07 -5.48 8.66
CA ALA A 198 2.99 -4.36 8.61
C ALA A 198 2.24 -3.04 8.41
N ASN A 199 1.26 -2.99 7.50
CA ASN A 199 0.46 -1.79 7.23
C ASN A 199 -0.38 -1.37 8.46
N ILE A 200 -0.89 -2.32 9.25
CA ILE A 200 -1.55 -2.01 10.53
C ILE A 200 -0.58 -1.29 11.49
N LEU A 201 0.67 -1.77 11.57
CA LEU A 201 1.70 -1.16 12.42
C LEU A 201 2.13 0.21 11.89
N GLN A 202 2.32 0.37 10.58
CA GLN A 202 2.59 1.66 9.93
C GLN A 202 1.50 2.67 10.25
N TYR A 203 0.25 2.32 10.01
CA TYR A 203 -0.89 3.21 10.27
C TYR A 203 -0.98 3.63 11.74
N ARG A 204 -0.79 2.70 12.67
CA ARG A 204 -0.74 3.00 14.12
C ARG A 204 0.37 3.95 14.48
N PHE A 205 1.54 3.78 13.89
CA PHE A 205 2.67 4.68 14.11
C PHE A 205 2.29 6.11 13.72
N TYR A 206 1.69 6.31 12.55
CA TYR A 206 1.27 7.64 12.10
C TYR A 206 0.16 8.23 12.96
N LEU A 207 -0.84 7.44 13.36
CA LEU A 207 -1.87 7.89 14.32
C LEU A 207 -1.27 8.38 15.63
N GLN A 208 -0.32 7.64 16.18
CA GLN A 208 0.34 8.02 17.43
C GLN A 208 1.22 9.27 17.27
N ARG A 209 2.03 9.29 16.20
CA ARG A 209 2.97 10.38 15.93
C ARG A 209 2.26 11.73 15.76
N TYR A 210 1.08 11.73 15.15
CA TYR A 210 0.31 12.95 14.88
C TYR A 210 -0.86 13.19 15.84
N GLY A 211 -0.88 12.49 16.97
CA GLY A 211 -1.87 12.71 18.03
C GLY A 211 -3.30 12.30 17.67
N LYS A 212 -3.47 11.51 16.60
CA LYS A 212 -4.78 11.06 16.09
C LYS A 212 -5.18 9.66 16.58
N ALA A 213 -4.42 9.09 17.51
CA ALA A 213 -4.72 7.76 18.05
C ALA A 213 -6.09 7.67 18.74
N GLY A 214 -6.59 8.79 19.27
CA GLY A 214 -7.91 8.89 19.86
C GLY A 214 -9.07 8.97 18.86
N ASP A 215 -8.78 9.29 17.59
CA ASP A 215 -9.80 9.45 16.54
C ASP A 215 -10.29 8.08 16.02
N ILE A 216 -9.56 7.02 16.32
CA ILE A 216 -9.86 5.65 15.88
C ILE A 216 -9.98 4.72 17.08
N ASN A 217 -11.17 4.19 17.28
CA ASN A 217 -11.43 3.24 18.36
C ASN A 217 -10.90 1.84 18.05
N LYS A 218 -11.09 1.37 16.81
CA LYS A 218 -10.77 0.00 16.41
C LYS A 218 -10.32 -0.08 14.96
N ILE A 219 -9.44 -1.03 14.69
CA ILE A 219 -9.17 -1.52 13.35
C ILE A 219 -10.02 -2.76 13.14
N ILE A 220 -10.78 -2.80 12.06
CA ILE A 220 -11.67 -3.92 11.73
C ILE A 220 -11.09 -4.66 10.54
N LEU A 221 -10.90 -5.97 10.69
CA LEU A 221 -10.55 -6.88 9.62
C LEU A 221 -11.77 -7.71 9.26
N LEU A 222 -12.31 -7.48 8.06
CA LEU A 222 -13.43 -8.27 7.53
C LEU A 222 -12.90 -9.50 6.81
N THR A 223 -13.47 -10.65 7.11
CA THR A 223 -13.14 -11.93 6.50
C THR A 223 -14.39 -12.54 5.83
N PRO A 224 -14.24 -13.31 4.76
CA PRO A 224 -15.36 -13.88 4.04
C PRO A 224 -15.99 -15.10 4.75
N ASN A 225 -15.31 -15.69 5.73
CA ASN A 225 -15.80 -16.86 6.47
C ASN A 225 -15.05 -17.08 7.79
N GLU A 226 -15.62 -17.92 8.67
CA GLU A 226 -15.10 -18.22 10.00
C GLU A 226 -13.71 -18.88 9.97
N GLY A 227 -13.44 -19.76 9.00
CA GLY A 227 -12.13 -20.42 8.86
C GLY A 227 -11.00 -19.41 8.65
N LEU A 228 -11.21 -18.41 7.80
CA LEU A 228 -10.27 -17.31 7.60
C LEU A 228 -10.21 -16.37 8.81
N THR A 229 -11.31 -16.18 9.54
CA THR A 229 -11.31 -15.43 10.81
C THR A 229 -10.33 -16.05 11.81
N HIS A 230 -10.44 -17.34 12.05
CA HIS A 230 -9.54 -18.04 12.97
C HIS A 230 -8.07 -18.07 12.48
N GLN A 231 -7.85 -18.19 11.17
CA GLN A 231 -6.51 -18.11 10.60
C GLN A 231 -5.88 -16.73 10.85
N HIS A 232 -6.61 -15.65 10.53
CA HIS A 232 -6.10 -14.30 10.74
C HIS A 232 -5.83 -13.97 12.20
N LEU A 233 -6.66 -14.46 13.14
CA LEU A 233 -6.38 -14.27 14.58
C LEU A 233 -5.03 -14.87 14.97
N LYS A 234 -4.75 -16.11 14.53
CA LYS A 234 -3.45 -16.77 14.79
C LYS A 234 -2.28 -16.05 14.12
N ASP A 235 -2.46 -15.61 12.86
CA ASP A 235 -1.41 -14.94 12.11
C ASP A 235 -1.10 -13.54 12.69
N LEU A 236 -2.11 -12.80 13.17
CA LEU A 236 -1.94 -11.52 13.87
C LEU A 236 -1.17 -11.71 15.19
N GLU A 237 -1.51 -12.74 15.98
CA GLU A 237 -0.79 -13.09 17.21
C GLU A 237 0.70 -13.35 16.94
N LYS A 238 1.02 -14.16 15.91
CA LYS A 238 2.40 -14.44 15.47
C LYS A 238 3.15 -13.18 15.03
N SER A 239 2.45 -12.12 14.67
CA SER A 239 3.03 -10.82 14.32
C SER A 239 3.02 -9.83 15.49
N GLY A 240 2.65 -10.26 16.69
CA GLY A 240 2.60 -9.42 17.87
C GLY A 240 1.44 -8.41 17.89
N ILE A 241 0.43 -8.62 17.06
CA ILE A 241 -0.74 -7.74 16.97
C ILE A 241 -1.89 -8.36 17.76
N ARG A 242 -2.34 -7.67 18.81
CA ARG A 242 -3.47 -8.12 19.61
C ARG A 242 -4.76 -8.02 18.80
N ALA A 243 -5.46 -9.14 18.68
CA ALA A 243 -6.71 -9.22 17.96
C ALA A 243 -7.74 -10.08 18.71
N SER A 244 -9.00 -9.82 18.49
CA SER A 244 -10.10 -10.66 18.98
C SER A 244 -11.15 -10.86 17.89
N GLU A 245 -11.89 -11.94 18.00
CA GLU A 245 -13.06 -12.16 17.16
C GLU A 245 -14.22 -11.26 17.62
N PHE A 246 -14.98 -10.75 16.67
CA PHE A 246 -16.19 -9.99 16.96
C PHE A 246 -17.21 -10.84 17.70
N SER A 247 -17.71 -10.34 18.83
CA SER A 247 -18.80 -10.95 19.58
C SER A 247 -19.94 -9.95 19.77
N ALA A 248 -21.13 -10.31 19.25
CA ALA A 248 -22.34 -9.51 19.44
C ALA A 248 -22.80 -9.42 20.91
N ARG A 249 -22.26 -10.26 21.81
CA ARG A 249 -22.61 -10.32 23.24
C ARG A 249 -21.78 -9.39 24.12
N GLY A 250 -20.96 -8.51 23.53
CA GLY A 250 -20.22 -7.52 24.28
C GLY A 250 -19.09 -8.10 25.14
N GLY A 251 -18.23 -8.92 24.57
CA GLY A 251 -16.92 -9.23 25.14
C GLY A 251 -15.97 -8.05 24.98
N ASP A 252 -14.84 -8.05 25.68
CA ASP A 252 -13.83 -7.01 25.80
C ASP A 252 -13.42 -6.28 24.49
N LEU A 253 -14.36 -5.54 23.91
CA LEU A 253 -14.10 -4.67 22.74
C LEU A 253 -13.06 -3.59 23.04
N PHE A 254 -12.74 -3.38 24.31
CA PHE A 254 -11.85 -2.29 24.74
C PHE A 254 -10.37 -2.68 24.80
N ALA A 255 -10.05 -3.96 24.93
CA ALA A 255 -8.69 -4.42 25.20
C ALA A 255 -7.87 -4.76 23.94
N GLN A 256 -8.53 -4.96 22.79
CA GLN A 256 -7.87 -5.47 21.59
C GLN A 256 -7.77 -4.42 20.49
N ASP A 257 -6.64 -4.44 19.80
CA ASP A 257 -6.33 -3.44 18.79
C ASP A 257 -7.03 -3.71 17.44
N VAL A 258 -7.25 -4.99 17.11
CA VAL A 258 -7.91 -5.43 15.87
C VAL A 258 -9.10 -6.31 16.22
N ILE A 259 -10.23 -6.02 15.60
CA ILE A 259 -11.42 -6.89 15.65
C ILE A 259 -11.56 -7.61 14.31
N VAL A 260 -11.51 -8.93 14.33
CA VAL A 260 -11.71 -9.75 13.14
C VAL A 260 -13.18 -10.17 13.06
N ILE A 261 -13.85 -9.90 11.94
CA ILE A 261 -15.28 -10.12 11.76
C ILE A 261 -15.50 -10.95 10.50
N ASP A 262 -16.21 -12.07 10.66
CA ASP A 262 -16.81 -12.77 9.53
C ASP A 262 -17.96 -11.92 8.96
N ILE A 263 -17.89 -11.57 7.68
CA ILE A 263 -18.87 -10.70 7.02
C ILE A 263 -20.30 -11.27 7.11
N ASN A 264 -20.45 -12.60 7.19
CA ASN A 264 -21.74 -13.25 7.35
C ASN A 264 -22.40 -12.92 8.70
N LYS A 265 -21.60 -12.56 9.72
CA LYS A 265 -22.12 -12.14 11.04
C LYS A 265 -22.67 -10.71 11.04
N LEU A 266 -22.40 -9.92 9.99
CA LEU A 266 -22.94 -8.57 9.81
C LEU A 266 -24.26 -8.53 9.03
N SER A 267 -24.65 -9.63 8.40
CA SER A 267 -25.94 -9.70 7.73
C SER A 267 -27.06 -9.64 8.77
N PRO A 268 -28.08 -8.78 8.60
CA PRO A 268 -29.25 -8.81 9.46
C PRO A 268 -29.82 -10.23 9.43
N ALA A 269 -30.14 -10.77 10.58
CA ALA A 269 -30.81 -12.08 10.68
C ALA A 269 -32.00 -12.04 9.71
N ARG A 270 -32.00 -12.90 8.67
CA ARG A 270 -33.17 -13.10 7.88
C ARG A 270 -34.22 -13.59 8.87
N ASP A 271 -35.24 -12.76 9.10
CA ASP A 271 -36.41 -13.17 9.85
C ASP A 271 -36.88 -14.51 9.29
N GLN A 272 -36.60 -15.57 10.04
CA GLN A 272 -37.24 -16.85 9.84
C GLN A 272 -38.65 -16.73 10.42
N THR A 273 -39.46 -15.88 9.79
CA THR A 273 -40.92 -15.97 9.91
C THR A 273 -41.45 -16.75 8.73
N ASN A 274 -41.60 -18.06 8.95
CA ASN A 274 -42.65 -18.89 8.39
C ASN A 274 -42.95 -19.98 9.38
#